data_8adf01c77b4f9f9776f1e9e6aa38a773
#
_entry.id   8adf01c77b4f9f9776f1e9e6aa38a773
#
_cell.length_a   1.000
_cell.length_b   1.000
_cell.length_c   1.000
_cell.angle_alpha   90.00
_cell.angle_beta   90.00
_cell.angle_gamma   90.00
#
_symmetry.space_group_name_H-M   'P 1'
#
loop_
_entity.id
_entity.type
_entity.pdbx_description
1 polymer ?
#
loop_
_entity_poly.entity_id
_entity_poly.type
_entity_poly.pdbx_seq_one_letter_code
_entity_poly.pdbx_strand_id
1 'polypeptide(L)'
;MKKSIFFIMTVLIVVTLVFSISYCEKVVELTFWHHEAPAHRVAAFQEVIDLFEAEHPNIKVTQEVVMWGDAWIKTIAAIEAGSGPDFQFSIPDLLLTSYLLDALLPVTDIVEELDKEYDFIDSMIAPYFHEEEYWGVPIMTMVFLLTYRPSLLEKYVGTSEPPKNWEEYLEYAKKLTDPKNNVYGIGIGGGINLMISEQAYTFMTNTGAKFFDEEGNVIFNNPKTIQAMEMYRDLFQYNPPGAEAWSWGEIELNIMAGKIAMAPYFPSVQRRFDMELDSDDYAAVAHPFPAGGKPGSITYPNEIHIYKWTAERPGHLEATYDFIRFIMRPDINYLMTAVQEPGGFYPVTVAAQEAPEFWADPIISRYEEMNRAAIEALADASLYGFEYGRWVNLGIGDITGANILAEVVNRIVAGGMTIEDAVEWGHNEMEKYSVPVGNK
;
A
#
# COMPACT_ATOMS: atom_id res chain seq x y z
N MET A 1 64.10 37.00 -23.44
CA MET A 1 63.22 36.92 -22.28
C MET A 1 61.77 37.26 -22.59
N LYS A 2 61.39 38.37 -23.23
CA LYS A 2 59.98 38.70 -23.50
C LYS A 2 59.20 37.70 -24.40
N LYS A 3 59.85 37.11 -25.40
CA LYS A 3 59.23 36.13 -26.30
C LYS A 3 58.96 34.76 -25.63
N SER A 4 59.84 34.35 -24.72
CA SER A 4 59.64 33.07 -23.96
C SER A 4 58.52 33.14 -22.91
N ILE A 5 58.36 34.33 -22.31
CA ILE A 5 57.22 34.52 -21.31
C ILE A 5 55.88 34.54 -22.02
N PHE A 6 55.80 35.10 -23.23
CA PHE A 6 54.58 35.13 -24.01
C PHE A 6 54.17 33.71 -24.47
N PHE A 7 55.15 32.88 -24.85
CA PHE A 7 54.91 31.50 -25.25
C PHE A 7 54.43 30.61 -24.06
N ILE A 8 55.02 30.80 -22.87
CA ILE A 8 54.64 30.07 -21.65
C ILE A 8 53.23 30.50 -21.19
N MET A 9 52.88 31.79 -21.27
CA MET A 9 51.56 32.29 -20.95
C MET A 9 50.47 31.76 -21.91
N THR A 10 50.80 31.69 -23.23
CA THR A 10 49.86 31.15 -24.22
C THR A 10 49.63 29.64 -24.03
N VAL A 11 50.66 28.87 -23.68
CA VAL A 11 50.57 27.44 -23.40
C VAL A 11 49.77 27.21 -22.08
N LEU A 12 49.95 28.04 -21.05
CA LEU A 12 49.20 27.95 -19.81
C LEU A 12 47.70 28.26 -20.02
N ILE A 13 47.35 29.25 -20.86
CA ILE A 13 45.96 29.60 -21.20
C ILE A 13 45.29 28.50 -22.04
N VAL A 14 46.02 27.85 -22.96
CA VAL A 14 45.50 26.74 -23.74
C VAL A 14 45.33 25.49 -22.88
N VAL A 15 46.23 25.22 -21.92
CA VAL A 15 46.06 24.09 -20.98
C VAL A 15 44.91 24.33 -20.01
N THR A 16 44.68 25.56 -19.53
CA THR A 16 43.49 25.87 -18.70
C THR A 16 42.18 25.83 -19.50
N LEU A 17 42.19 26.18 -20.79
CA LEU A 17 41.03 26.08 -21.67
C LEU A 17 40.69 24.60 -22.04
N VAL A 18 41.69 23.72 -22.10
CA VAL A 18 41.49 22.30 -22.41
C VAL A 18 40.95 21.54 -21.18
N PHE A 19 41.23 22.00 -19.94
CA PHE A 19 40.63 21.42 -18.72
C PHE A 19 39.24 21.96 -18.40
N SER A 20 38.71 22.91 -19.16
CA SER A 20 37.34 23.43 -19.05
C SER A 20 36.39 22.81 -20.08
N ILE A 21 36.72 21.65 -20.66
CA ILE A 21 35.70 20.82 -21.25
C ILE A 21 35.00 20.21 -20.04
N SER A 22 34.03 20.96 -19.50
CA SER A 22 32.95 20.34 -18.70
C SER A 22 32.43 19.19 -19.54
N TYR A 23 32.73 17.98 -19.12
CA TYR A 23 31.95 16.84 -19.56
C TYR A 23 30.52 17.22 -19.20
N CYS A 24 29.75 17.69 -20.16
CA CYS A 24 28.31 17.81 -20.00
C CYS A 24 27.85 16.35 -19.90
N GLU A 25 27.84 15.83 -18.70
CA GLU A 25 27.24 14.51 -18.42
C GLU A 25 25.84 14.53 -19.01
N LYS A 26 25.58 13.59 -19.90
CA LYS A 26 24.28 13.54 -20.55
C LYS A 26 23.22 13.34 -19.45
N VAL A 27 22.30 14.27 -19.37
CA VAL A 27 21.18 14.16 -18.42
C VAL A 27 20.41 12.88 -18.72
N VAL A 28 20.18 12.08 -17.70
CA VAL A 28 19.32 10.90 -17.74
C VAL A 28 17.92 11.33 -17.34
N GLU A 29 16.94 11.10 -18.21
CA GLU A 29 15.53 11.46 -17.97
C GLU A 29 14.74 10.20 -17.67
N LEU A 30 14.34 10.02 -16.40
CA LEU A 30 13.57 8.88 -15.90
C LEU A 30 12.08 9.21 -15.88
N THR A 31 11.24 8.24 -16.23
CA THR A 31 9.79 8.30 -16.05
C THR A 31 9.39 7.37 -14.91
N PHE A 32 8.69 7.92 -13.93
CA PHE A 32 8.21 7.25 -12.74
C PHE A 32 6.68 7.23 -12.73
N TRP A 33 6.07 6.03 -12.78
CA TRP A 33 4.63 5.88 -12.58
C TRP A 33 4.31 5.55 -11.14
N HIS A 34 3.25 6.18 -10.63
CA HIS A 34 2.68 5.84 -9.33
C HIS A 34 1.15 5.98 -9.33
N HIS A 35 0.49 5.46 -8.28
CA HIS A 35 -0.97 5.41 -8.20
C HIS A 35 -1.55 6.40 -7.20
N GLU A 36 -0.71 7.18 -6.54
CA GLU A 36 -1.09 8.12 -5.49
C GLU A 36 -1.60 9.42 -6.09
N ALA A 37 -2.92 9.52 -6.29
CA ALA A 37 -3.57 10.65 -6.97
C ALA A 37 -3.92 11.86 -6.07
N PRO A 38 -4.11 11.76 -4.73
CA PRO A 38 -4.36 12.92 -3.89
C PRO A 38 -3.26 13.98 -4.03
N ALA A 39 -3.65 15.25 -4.16
CA ALA A 39 -2.70 16.33 -4.48
C ALA A 39 -1.54 16.45 -3.47
N HIS A 40 -1.79 16.20 -2.19
CA HIS A 40 -0.75 16.22 -1.16
C HIS A 40 0.25 15.07 -1.31
N ARG A 41 -0.21 13.88 -1.77
CA ARG A 41 0.67 12.73 -2.03
C ARG A 41 1.53 12.96 -3.27
N VAL A 42 0.95 13.52 -4.34
CA VAL A 42 1.70 13.96 -5.53
C VAL A 42 2.76 15.00 -5.16
N ALA A 43 2.41 15.95 -4.29
CA ALA A 43 3.34 16.98 -3.82
C ALA A 43 4.50 16.38 -3.00
N ALA A 44 4.24 15.38 -2.16
CA ALA A 44 5.29 14.70 -1.39
C ALA A 44 6.27 13.94 -2.30
N PHE A 45 5.78 13.22 -3.32
CA PHE A 45 6.66 12.62 -4.32
C PHE A 45 7.49 13.69 -5.05
N GLN A 46 6.89 14.84 -5.39
CA GLN A 46 7.63 15.91 -6.06
C GLN A 46 8.72 16.50 -5.15
N GLU A 47 8.46 16.68 -3.86
CA GLU A 47 9.46 17.15 -2.90
C GLU A 47 10.66 16.20 -2.83
N VAL A 48 10.40 14.90 -2.76
CA VAL A 48 11.47 13.87 -2.76
C VAL A 48 12.25 13.89 -4.08
N ILE A 49 11.57 14.04 -5.22
CA ILE A 49 12.20 14.17 -6.53
C ILE A 49 13.08 15.43 -6.58
N ASP A 50 12.59 16.57 -6.11
CA ASP A 50 13.34 17.84 -6.11
C ASP A 50 14.60 17.74 -5.24
N LEU A 51 14.52 17.08 -4.07
CA LEU A 51 15.67 16.81 -3.20
C LEU A 51 16.67 15.87 -3.87
N PHE A 52 16.21 14.80 -4.50
CA PHE A 52 17.06 13.88 -5.25
C PHE A 52 17.79 14.58 -6.40
N GLU A 53 17.07 15.35 -7.20
CA GLU A 53 17.66 16.09 -8.33
C GLU A 53 18.67 17.16 -7.88
N ALA A 54 18.51 17.70 -6.67
CA ALA A 54 19.49 18.63 -6.10
C ALA A 54 20.82 17.93 -5.75
N GLU A 55 20.77 16.67 -5.29
CA GLU A 55 21.96 15.84 -5.05
C GLU A 55 22.52 15.21 -6.34
N HIS A 56 21.66 14.97 -7.35
CA HIS A 56 21.98 14.29 -8.61
C HIS A 56 21.64 15.17 -9.84
N PRO A 57 22.34 16.28 -10.09
CA PRO A 57 21.95 17.27 -11.10
C PRO A 57 21.96 16.76 -12.55
N ASN A 58 22.55 15.60 -12.80
CA ASN A 58 22.59 14.90 -14.09
C ASN A 58 21.44 13.89 -14.27
N ILE A 59 20.53 13.76 -13.30
CA ILE A 59 19.34 12.89 -13.37
C ILE A 59 18.10 13.77 -13.23
N LYS A 60 17.09 13.49 -14.05
CA LYS A 60 15.76 14.10 -13.97
C LYS A 60 14.72 13.00 -13.84
N VAL A 61 13.76 13.18 -12.92
CA VAL A 61 12.68 12.24 -12.67
C VAL A 61 11.34 12.92 -12.95
N THR A 62 10.58 12.40 -13.89
CA THR A 62 9.22 12.86 -14.18
C THR A 62 8.22 11.88 -13.60
N GLN A 63 7.43 12.32 -12.63
CA GLN A 63 6.33 11.51 -12.09
C GLN A 63 5.09 11.59 -12.97
N GLU A 64 4.41 10.46 -13.16
CA GLU A 64 3.12 10.37 -13.85
C GLU A 64 2.13 9.56 -13.00
N VAL A 65 0.94 10.14 -12.79
CA VAL A 65 -0.11 9.50 -12.00
C VAL A 65 -0.96 8.58 -12.87
N VAL A 66 -0.99 7.30 -12.53
CA VAL A 66 -1.91 6.31 -13.07
C VAL A 66 -2.90 5.92 -11.99
N MET A 67 -4.14 6.37 -12.08
CA MET A 67 -5.13 6.10 -11.03
C MET A 67 -5.35 4.60 -10.81
N TRP A 68 -5.56 4.17 -9.56
CA TRP A 68 -5.75 2.77 -9.18
C TRP A 68 -6.82 2.05 -10.03
N GLY A 69 -7.91 2.72 -10.39
CA GLY A 69 -8.96 2.16 -11.25
C GLY A 69 -8.50 1.82 -12.68
N ASP A 70 -7.42 2.44 -13.15
CA ASP A 70 -6.85 2.24 -14.50
C ASP A 70 -5.53 1.44 -14.45
N ALA A 71 -4.99 1.14 -13.25
CA ALA A 71 -3.62 0.67 -13.06
C ALA A 71 -3.31 -0.58 -13.89
N TRP A 72 -4.11 -1.63 -13.77
CA TRP A 72 -3.92 -2.88 -14.53
C TRP A 72 -3.98 -2.65 -16.03
N ILE A 73 -5.04 -1.98 -16.51
CA ILE A 73 -5.27 -1.77 -17.94
C ILE A 73 -4.11 -0.98 -18.57
N LYS A 74 -3.67 0.10 -17.93
CA LYS A 74 -2.59 0.94 -18.46
C LYS A 74 -1.23 0.25 -18.38
N THR A 75 -0.95 -0.45 -17.28
CA THR A 75 0.29 -1.21 -17.13
C THR A 75 0.41 -2.33 -18.18
N ILE A 76 -0.64 -3.13 -18.37
CA ILE A 76 -0.67 -4.18 -19.40
C ILE A 76 -0.48 -3.57 -20.78
N ALA A 77 -1.19 -2.48 -21.11
CA ALA A 77 -1.06 -1.83 -22.41
C ALA A 77 0.36 -1.27 -22.67
N ALA A 78 1.03 -0.72 -21.64
CA ALA A 78 2.41 -0.25 -21.73
C ALA A 78 3.39 -1.42 -21.99
N ILE A 79 3.19 -2.54 -21.28
CA ILE A 79 3.99 -3.75 -21.45
C ILE A 79 3.82 -4.33 -22.87
N GLU A 80 2.59 -4.46 -23.35
CA GLU A 80 2.29 -4.94 -24.71
C GLU A 80 2.87 -4.04 -25.80
N ALA A 81 2.92 -2.73 -25.55
CA ALA A 81 3.55 -1.76 -26.45
C ALA A 81 5.09 -1.77 -26.38
N GLY A 82 5.70 -2.46 -25.41
CA GLY A 82 7.14 -2.43 -25.15
C GLY A 82 7.64 -1.02 -24.78
N SER A 83 6.78 -0.19 -24.21
CA SER A 83 7.09 1.19 -23.84
C SER A 83 6.24 1.64 -22.64
N GLY A 84 6.89 2.20 -21.65
CA GLY A 84 6.27 2.64 -20.40
C GLY A 84 7.27 3.40 -19.55
N PRO A 85 7.02 3.52 -18.24
CA PRO A 85 7.94 4.16 -17.32
C PRO A 85 9.25 3.38 -17.19
N ASP A 86 10.29 4.00 -16.65
CA ASP A 86 11.51 3.29 -16.27
C ASP A 86 11.24 2.40 -15.06
N PHE A 87 10.47 2.90 -14.11
CA PHE A 87 10.05 2.18 -12.93
C PHE A 87 8.65 2.62 -12.46
N GLN A 88 8.01 1.75 -11.70
CA GLN A 88 6.64 1.99 -11.22
C GLN A 88 6.54 1.66 -9.74
N PHE A 89 5.92 2.56 -8.98
CA PHE A 89 5.43 2.30 -7.64
C PHE A 89 4.08 1.58 -7.71
N SER A 90 3.94 0.46 -7.00
CA SER A 90 2.74 -0.35 -7.04
C SER A 90 2.57 -1.25 -5.80
N ILE A 91 1.83 -2.34 -5.98
CA ILE A 91 1.54 -3.39 -4.99
C ILE A 91 1.91 -4.76 -5.56
N PRO A 92 2.13 -5.79 -4.70
CA PRO A 92 2.55 -7.12 -5.12
C PRO A 92 1.68 -7.75 -6.21
N ASP A 93 0.38 -7.50 -6.17
CA ASP A 93 -0.59 -8.05 -7.13
C ASP A 93 -0.33 -7.56 -8.55
N LEU A 94 -0.12 -6.26 -8.76
CA LEU A 94 0.16 -5.70 -10.07
C LEU A 94 1.58 -6.02 -10.55
N LEU A 95 2.54 -6.12 -9.61
CA LEU A 95 3.88 -6.62 -9.91
C LEU A 95 3.80 -8.05 -10.49
N LEU A 96 3.00 -8.94 -9.89
CA LEU A 96 2.81 -10.30 -10.42
C LEU A 96 2.22 -10.33 -11.82
N THR A 97 1.26 -9.46 -12.13
CA THR A 97 0.74 -9.31 -13.50
C THR A 97 1.87 -8.92 -14.46
N SER A 98 2.71 -7.96 -14.07
CA SER A 98 3.87 -7.52 -14.87
C SER A 98 4.93 -8.62 -15.00
N TYR A 99 5.15 -9.42 -13.95
CA TYR A 99 6.05 -10.58 -13.96
C TYR A 99 5.57 -11.67 -14.94
N LEU A 100 4.28 -12.02 -14.91
CA LEU A 100 3.69 -12.99 -15.83
C LEU A 100 3.83 -12.59 -17.30
N LEU A 101 3.85 -11.29 -17.58
CA LEU A 101 4.06 -10.73 -18.92
C LEU A 101 5.55 -10.63 -19.30
N ASP A 102 6.44 -11.18 -18.48
CA ASP A 102 7.91 -11.18 -18.71
C ASP A 102 8.49 -9.77 -18.89
N ALA A 103 7.94 -8.78 -18.17
CA ALA A 103 8.29 -7.37 -18.34
C ALA A 103 9.33 -6.85 -17.34
N LEU A 104 9.56 -7.56 -16.23
CA LEU A 104 10.33 -7.04 -15.09
C LEU A 104 11.80 -7.44 -15.13
N LEU A 105 12.66 -6.58 -14.58
CA LEU A 105 14.02 -6.90 -14.19
C LEU A 105 14.04 -7.42 -12.75
N PRO A 106 14.85 -8.43 -12.44
CA PRO A 106 15.18 -8.75 -11.05
C PRO A 106 15.98 -7.59 -10.44
N VAL A 107 15.71 -7.34 -9.15
CA VAL A 107 16.30 -6.24 -8.38
C VAL A 107 17.06 -6.75 -7.15
N THR A 108 17.55 -7.98 -7.19
CA THR A 108 18.20 -8.67 -6.07
C THR A 108 19.38 -7.89 -5.53
N ASP A 109 20.27 -7.40 -6.42
CA ASP A 109 21.47 -6.69 -6.00
C ASP A 109 21.17 -5.45 -5.14
N ILE A 110 20.19 -4.64 -5.55
CA ILE A 110 19.81 -3.43 -4.80
C ILE A 110 19.06 -3.77 -3.53
N VAL A 111 18.22 -4.82 -3.53
CA VAL A 111 17.52 -5.28 -2.32
C VAL A 111 18.49 -5.77 -1.27
N GLU A 112 19.45 -6.63 -1.63
CA GLU A 112 20.46 -7.14 -0.69
C GLU A 112 21.39 -6.04 -0.16
N GLU A 113 21.69 -5.02 -0.98
CA GLU A 113 22.44 -3.83 -0.56
C GLU A 113 21.67 -3.07 0.53
N LEU A 114 20.39 -2.76 0.27
CA LEU A 114 19.53 -1.98 1.17
C LEU A 114 19.16 -2.76 2.44
N ASP A 115 18.94 -4.06 2.32
CA ASP A 115 18.66 -4.93 3.47
C ASP A 115 19.82 -4.94 4.46
N LYS A 116 21.03 -5.08 3.96
CA LYS A 116 22.23 -5.03 4.80
C LYS A 116 22.42 -3.68 5.50
N GLU A 117 21.97 -2.57 4.89
CA GLU A 117 22.14 -1.23 5.42
C GLU A 117 20.98 -0.82 6.36
N TYR A 118 19.74 -1.20 6.04
CA TYR A 118 18.54 -0.68 6.70
C TYR A 118 17.66 -1.74 7.38
N ASP A 119 17.92 -3.02 7.19
CA ASP A 119 17.23 -4.17 7.79
C ASP A 119 15.73 -4.17 7.44
N PHE A 120 15.40 -4.77 6.28
CA PHE A 120 14.01 -4.92 5.88
C PHE A 120 13.25 -5.84 6.84
N ILE A 121 12.01 -5.50 7.13
CA ILE A 121 11.10 -6.36 7.88
C ILE A 121 10.75 -7.56 7.01
N ASP A 122 11.04 -8.79 7.47
CA ASP A 122 10.86 -10.03 6.70
C ASP A 122 9.50 -10.15 6.01
N SER A 123 8.41 -9.82 6.72
CA SER A 123 7.05 -9.87 6.18
C SER A 123 6.77 -8.85 5.08
N MET A 124 7.56 -7.78 5.00
CA MET A 124 7.40 -6.72 4.01
C MET A 124 8.16 -7.02 2.72
N ILE A 125 9.26 -7.76 2.80
CA ILE A 125 10.09 -8.10 1.65
C ILE A 125 9.73 -9.47 1.02
N ALA A 126 9.23 -10.42 1.83
CA ALA A 126 8.87 -11.75 1.38
C ALA A 126 7.90 -11.81 0.19
N PRO A 127 6.91 -10.91 0.03
CA PRO A 127 6.01 -10.88 -1.13
C PRO A 127 6.70 -10.61 -2.46
N TYR A 128 7.97 -10.23 -2.47
CA TYR A 128 8.74 -9.88 -3.68
C TYR A 128 9.79 -10.90 -4.07
N PHE A 129 9.98 -11.96 -3.25
CA PHE A 129 10.97 -13.00 -3.49
C PHE A 129 10.39 -14.21 -4.22
N HIS A 130 10.95 -14.54 -5.40
CA HIS A 130 10.55 -15.69 -6.19
C HIS A 130 11.70 -16.16 -7.10
N GLU A 131 11.86 -17.51 -7.24
CA GLU A 131 12.91 -18.12 -8.08
C GLU A 131 14.33 -17.61 -7.76
N GLU A 132 14.64 -17.48 -6.46
CA GLU A 132 15.93 -16.99 -5.93
C GLU A 132 16.24 -15.52 -6.26
N GLU A 133 15.25 -14.73 -6.73
CA GLU A 133 15.39 -13.32 -7.09
C GLU A 133 14.34 -12.46 -6.40
N TYR A 134 14.68 -11.20 -6.14
CA TYR A 134 13.71 -10.15 -5.78
C TYR A 134 13.23 -9.42 -7.04
N TRP A 135 11.92 -9.17 -7.10
CA TRP A 135 11.24 -8.57 -8.26
C TRP A 135 10.72 -7.16 -7.99
N GLY A 136 10.77 -6.69 -6.75
CA GLY A 136 10.39 -5.36 -6.32
C GLY A 136 11.12 -4.96 -5.06
N VAL A 137 11.30 -3.65 -4.86
CA VAL A 137 11.88 -3.05 -3.67
C VAL A 137 10.75 -2.43 -2.84
N PRO A 138 10.35 -3.02 -1.70
CA PRO A 138 9.34 -2.40 -0.85
C PRO A 138 9.87 -1.06 -0.30
N ILE A 139 9.05 -0.02 -0.35
CA ILE A 139 9.45 1.33 0.09
C ILE A 139 8.59 1.89 1.23
N MET A 140 7.37 1.41 1.36
CA MET A 140 6.44 1.73 2.44
C MET A 140 5.35 0.68 2.52
N THR A 141 4.60 0.65 3.62
CA THR A 141 3.48 -0.27 3.81
C THR A 141 2.29 0.44 4.44
N MET A 142 1.13 -0.19 4.39
CA MET A 142 -0.09 0.24 5.04
C MET A 142 -0.73 -0.93 5.78
N VAL A 143 -1.54 -0.65 6.80
CA VAL A 143 -2.26 -1.68 7.56
C VAL A 143 -3.64 -1.17 7.95
N PHE A 144 -4.66 -2.02 7.87
CA PHE A 144 -5.96 -1.71 8.44
C PHE A 144 -5.96 -1.96 9.93
N LEU A 145 -6.61 -1.04 10.65
CA LEU A 145 -6.95 -1.18 12.05
C LEU A 145 -8.47 -1.03 12.22
N LEU A 146 -9.00 -1.33 13.39
CA LEU A 146 -10.30 -0.84 13.77
C LEU A 146 -10.14 0.62 14.16
N THR A 147 -10.51 1.53 13.27
CA THR A 147 -10.58 2.96 13.54
C THR A 147 -11.93 3.31 14.17
N TYR A 148 -11.95 4.27 15.10
CA TYR A 148 -13.18 4.63 15.80
C TYR A 148 -13.17 6.05 16.37
N ARG A 149 -14.36 6.53 16.76
CA ARG A 149 -14.61 7.79 17.44
C ARG A 149 -14.87 7.53 18.93
N PRO A 150 -13.89 7.77 19.84
CA PRO A 150 -14.07 7.56 21.29
C PRO A 150 -15.30 8.26 21.87
N SER A 151 -15.58 9.49 21.42
CA SER A 151 -16.74 10.27 21.89
C SER A 151 -18.09 9.62 21.54
N LEU A 152 -18.18 8.95 20.38
CA LEU A 152 -19.40 8.25 19.99
C LEU A 152 -19.58 6.96 20.78
N LEU A 153 -18.48 6.22 21.02
CA LEU A 153 -18.51 5.04 21.87
C LEU A 153 -18.98 5.42 23.30
N GLU A 154 -18.37 6.43 23.90
CA GLU A 154 -18.78 6.92 25.25
C GLU A 154 -20.25 7.30 25.29
N LYS A 155 -20.73 8.03 24.28
CA LYS A 155 -22.13 8.51 24.23
C LYS A 155 -23.15 7.38 24.07
N TYR A 156 -22.90 6.38 23.23
CA TYR A 156 -23.90 5.39 22.84
C TYR A 156 -23.71 4.01 23.49
N VAL A 157 -22.47 3.68 23.85
CA VAL A 157 -22.10 2.41 24.49
C VAL A 157 -21.91 2.59 25.99
N GLY A 158 -21.41 3.76 26.43
CA GLY A 158 -21.10 4.08 27.83
C GLY A 158 -19.65 3.78 28.20
N THR A 159 -18.78 3.66 27.21
CA THR A 159 -17.32 3.53 27.37
C THR A 159 -16.65 4.10 26.14
N SER A 160 -15.45 4.66 26.28
CA SER A 160 -14.59 5.05 25.16
C SER A 160 -13.71 3.90 24.64
N GLU A 161 -13.68 2.77 25.35
CA GLU A 161 -12.91 1.58 24.98
C GLU A 161 -13.48 0.91 23.74
N PRO A 162 -12.64 0.48 22.78
CA PRO A 162 -13.09 -0.23 21.59
C PRO A 162 -13.55 -1.66 21.90
N PRO A 163 -14.31 -2.30 20.99
CA PRO A 163 -14.72 -3.70 21.16
C PRO A 163 -13.49 -4.63 21.10
N LYS A 164 -13.50 -5.69 21.93
CA LYS A 164 -12.37 -6.62 22.10
C LYS A 164 -12.48 -7.90 21.26
N ASN A 165 -13.68 -8.20 20.78
CA ASN A 165 -14.00 -9.40 20.00
C ASN A 165 -15.19 -9.12 19.06
N TRP A 166 -15.52 -10.07 18.19
CA TRP A 166 -16.59 -9.91 17.22
C TRP A 166 -17.98 -9.77 17.84
N GLU A 167 -18.23 -10.41 18.97
CA GLU A 167 -19.50 -10.31 19.68
C GLU A 167 -19.72 -8.89 20.19
N GLU A 168 -18.71 -8.31 20.84
CA GLU A 168 -18.75 -6.91 21.27
C GLU A 168 -18.80 -5.95 20.08
N TYR A 169 -18.12 -6.27 18.97
CA TYR A 169 -18.10 -5.43 17.77
C TYR A 169 -19.52 -5.29 17.17
N LEU A 170 -20.25 -6.41 17.03
CA LEU A 170 -21.65 -6.40 16.59
C LEU A 170 -22.57 -5.68 17.60
N GLU A 171 -22.38 -5.93 18.89
CA GLU A 171 -23.15 -5.26 19.95
C GLU A 171 -22.95 -3.75 19.90
N TYR A 172 -21.68 -3.30 19.76
CA TYR A 172 -21.36 -1.88 19.66
C TYR A 172 -21.91 -1.27 18.37
N ALA A 173 -21.75 -1.92 17.22
CA ALA A 173 -22.33 -1.45 15.98
C ALA A 173 -23.84 -1.23 16.08
N LYS A 174 -24.54 -2.16 16.73
CA LYS A 174 -25.98 -2.04 16.99
C LYS A 174 -26.32 -0.87 17.93
N LYS A 175 -25.62 -0.72 19.05
CA LYS A 175 -25.87 0.37 20.03
C LYS A 175 -25.56 1.75 19.47
N LEU A 176 -24.53 1.86 18.64
CA LEU A 176 -24.10 3.09 17.99
C LEU A 176 -25.02 3.54 16.85
N THR A 177 -25.89 2.63 16.36
CA THR A 177 -26.77 2.95 15.23
C THR A 177 -28.02 3.69 15.70
N ASP A 178 -28.07 4.99 15.42
CA ASP A 178 -29.19 5.90 15.70
C ASP A 178 -29.53 6.73 14.43
N PRO A 179 -30.33 6.17 13.52
CA PRO A 179 -30.71 6.84 12.27
C PRO A 179 -31.42 8.17 12.45
N LYS A 180 -32.06 8.41 13.61
CA LYS A 180 -32.74 9.69 13.91
C LYS A 180 -31.74 10.82 14.07
N ASN A 181 -30.57 10.53 14.61
CA ASN A 181 -29.46 11.46 14.77
C ASN A 181 -28.41 11.31 13.66
N ASN A 182 -28.68 10.52 12.62
CA ASN A 182 -27.79 10.26 11.49
C ASN A 182 -26.43 9.71 11.94
N VAL A 183 -26.43 8.81 12.94
CA VAL A 183 -25.24 8.09 13.45
C VAL A 183 -25.42 6.60 13.17
N TYR A 184 -24.35 5.97 12.73
CA TYR A 184 -24.32 4.55 12.36
C TYR A 184 -23.09 3.89 12.98
N GLY A 185 -23.23 2.61 13.32
CA GLY A 185 -22.21 1.91 14.08
C GLY A 185 -20.96 1.60 13.31
N ILE A 186 -21.08 1.41 11.99
CA ILE A 186 -19.98 0.90 11.16
C ILE A 186 -19.87 1.66 9.83
N GLY A 187 -18.66 1.71 9.29
CA GLY A 187 -18.38 2.12 7.93
C GLY A 187 -17.64 1.01 7.17
N ILE A 188 -18.40 0.13 6.52
CA ILE A 188 -17.87 -0.85 5.57
C ILE A 188 -18.60 -0.71 4.24
N GLY A 189 -17.90 -0.93 3.14
CA GLY A 189 -18.49 -0.71 1.83
C GLY A 189 -19.06 -1.96 1.20
N GLY A 190 -19.78 -1.78 0.10
CA GLY A 190 -20.31 -2.88 -0.73
C GLY A 190 -20.07 -2.67 -2.22
N GLY A 191 -19.27 -1.66 -2.61
CA GLY A 191 -18.88 -1.40 -3.99
C GLY A 191 -17.92 -2.45 -4.55
N ILE A 192 -17.77 -2.50 -5.89
CA ILE A 192 -16.81 -3.41 -6.51
C ILE A 192 -15.52 -2.62 -6.76
N ASN A 193 -14.64 -2.62 -5.78
CA ASN A 193 -13.35 -1.94 -5.82
C ASN A 193 -12.38 -2.56 -4.81
N LEU A 194 -11.10 -2.22 -4.93
CA LEU A 194 -10.00 -2.79 -4.12
C LEU A 194 -10.23 -2.64 -2.61
N MET A 195 -10.71 -1.47 -2.13
CA MET A 195 -10.94 -1.23 -0.70
C MET A 195 -11.92 -2.25 -0.09
N ILE A 196 -12.93 -2.68 -0.84
CA ILE A 196 -13.90 -3.66 -0.33
C ILE A 196 -13.24 -5.03 -0.18
N SER A 197 -12.34 -5.39 -1.09
CA SER A 197 -11.49 -6.57 -0.93
C SER A 197 -10.61 -6.47 0.31
N GLU A 198 -10.02 -5.31 0.57
CA GLU A 198 -9.19 -5.05 1.76
C GLU A 198 -9.99 -5.20 3.06
N GLN A 199 -11.17 -4.58 3.13
CA GLN A 199 -12.06 -4.71 4.29
C GLN A 199 -12.49 -6.15 4.51
N ALA A 200 -12.93 -6.84 3.47
CA ALA A 200 -13.37 -8.24 3.57
C ALA A 200 -12.23 -9.18 3.99
N TYR A 201 -11.04 -8.98 3.43
CA TYR A 201 -9.88 -9.80 3.77
C TYR A 201 -9.44 -9.60 5.23
N THR A 202 -9.60 -8.40 5.79
CA THR A 202 -9.35 -8.15 7.21
C THR A 202 -10.17 -9.10 8.10
N PHE A 203 -11.44 -9.33 7.78
CA PHE A 203 -12.25 -10.34 8.50
C PHE A 203 -11.80 -11.78 8.21
N MET A 204 -11.34 -12.05 6.97
CA MET A 204 -10.82 -13.38 6.61
C MET A 204 -9.54 -13.73 7.38
N THR A 205 -8.62 -12.78 7.57
CA THR A 205 -7.41 -13.01 8.37
C THR A 205 -7.75 -13.42 9.80
N ASN A 206 -8.78 -12.81 10.39
CA ASN A 206 -9.23 -13.10 11.76
C ASN A 206 -9.80 -14.50 11.93
N THR A 207 -10.39 -15.10 10.89
CA THR A 207 -10.81 -16.50 10.89
C THR A 207 -9.70 -17.46 10.48
N GLY A 208 -8.61 -16.95 9.91
CA GLY A 208 -7.55 -17.73 9.28
C GLY A 208 -7.97 -18.33 7.92
N ALA A 209 -8.93 -17.70 7.24
CA ALA A 209 -9.28 -18.01 5.86
C ALA A 209 -8.15 -17.57 4.92
N LYS A 210 -7.97 -18.31 3.82
CA LYS A 210 -6.97 -18.04 2.79
C LYS A 210 -7.57 -18.26 1.42
N PHE A 211 -6.95 -17.66 0.39
CA PHE A 211 -7.35 -17.88 -1.00
C PHE A 211 -6.82 -19.21 -1.54
N PHE A 212 -5.58 -19.52 -1.19
CA PHE A 212 -4.86 -20.68 -1.71
C PHE A 212 -4.33 -21.58 -0.58
N ASP A 213 -4.07 -22.84 -0.91
CA ASP A 213 -3.24 -23.72 -0.08
C ASP A 213 -1.74 -23.52 -0.39
N GLU A 214 -0.87 -24.30 0.27
CA GLU A 214 0.58 -24.22 0.07
C GLU A 214 1.05 -24.68 -1.32
N GLU A 215 0.25 -25.48 -2.00
CA GLU A 215 0.45 -25.95 -3.36
C GLU A 215 -0.09 -24.96 -4.40
N GLY A 216 -0.79 -23.89 -3.96
CA GLY A 216 -1.38 -22.86 -4.81
C GLY A 216 -2.78 -23.18 -5.36
N ASN A 217 -3.42 -24.25 -4.89
CA ASN A 217 -4.80 -24.52 -5.30
C ASN A 217 -5.76 -23.55 -4.60
N VAL A 218 -6.82 -23.16 -5.30
CA VAL A 218 -7.86 -22.29 -4.73
C VAL A 218 -8.61 -23.05 -3.62
N ILE A 219 -8.62 -22.48 -2.42
CA ILE A 219 -9.35 -23.01 -1.25
C ILE A 219 -10.35 -22.00 -0.67
N PHE A 220 -10.71 -20.99 -1.45
CA PHE A 220 -11.56 -19.88 -0.99
C PHE A 220 -12.91 -20.33 -0.46
N ASN A 221 -13.57 -21.34 -1.08
CA ASN A 221 -14.83 -21.89 -0.59
C ASN A 221 -14.59 -22.85 0.60
N ASN A 222 -14.58 -22.29 1.80
CA ASN A 222 -14.37 -23.03 3.04
C ASN A 222 -15.15 -22.38 4.21
N PRO A 223 -15.37 -23.10 5.35
CA PRO A 223 -16.14 -22.58 6.48
C PRO A 223 -15.58 -21.29 7.10
N LYS A 224 -14.27 -21.05 7.04
CA LYS A 224 -13.65 -19.84 7.60
C LYS A 224 -13.95 -18.60 6.76
N THR A 225 -13.94 -18.74 5.42
CA THR A 225 -14.38 -17.69 4.50
C THR A 225 -15.86 -17.37 4.71
N ILE A 226 -16.71 -18.40 4.82
CA ILE A 226 -18.14 -18.23 5.11
C ILE A 226 -18.33 -17.45 6.41
N GLN A 227 -17.64 -17.83 7.50
CA GLN A 227 -17.69 -17.13 8.79
C GLN A 227 -17.28 -15.65 8.68
N ALA A 228 -16.25 -15.35 7.91
CA ALA A 228 -15.81 -13.97 7.69
C ALA A 228 -16.88 -13.15 6.93
N MET A 229 -17.48 -13.74 5.90
CA MET A 229 -18.55 -13.09 5.13
C MET A 229 -19.84 -12.94 5.94
N GLU A 230 -20.17 -13.87 6.85
CA GLU A 230 -21.26 -13.72 7.80
C GLU A 230 -21.06 -12.50 8.69
N MET A 231 -19.87 -12.32 9.28
CA MET A 231 -19.56 -11.16 10.09
C MET A 231 -19.65 -9.85 9.30
N TYR A 232 -19.12 -9.84 8.06
CA TYR A 232 -19.23 -8.69 7.18
C TYR A 232 -20.67 -8.31 6.90
N ARG A 233 -21.51 -9.28 6.51
CA ARG A 233 -22.96 -9.09 6.27
C ARG A 233 -23.67 -8.58 7.52
N ASP A 234 -23.37 -9.16 8.68
CA ASP A 234 -24.06 -8.84 9.93
C ASP A 234 -23.68 -7.45 10.43
N LEU A 235 -22.45 -6.99 10.20
CA LEU A 235 -22.06 -5.60 10.43
C LEU A 235 -22.67 -4.66 9.40
N PHE A 236 -22.78 -5.08 8.13
CA PHE A 236 -23.21 -4.22 7.03
C PHE A 236 -24.58 -3.58 7.27
N GLN A 237 -25.50 -4.24 7.99
CA GLN A 237 -26.83 -3.70 8.33
C GLN A 237 -26.79 -2.46 9.25
N TYR A 238 -25.64 -2.14 9.86
CA TYR A 238 -25.43 -0.98 10.73
C TYR A 238 -24.72 0.17 10.03
N ASN A 239 -24.58 0.11 8.70
CA ASN A 239 -24.08 1.18 7.84
C ASN A 239 -25.13 2.27 7.58
N PRO A 240 -24.69 3.47 7.19
CA PRO A 240 -25.58 4.43 6.53
C PRO A 240 -26.17 3.88 5.23
N PRO A 241 -27.37 4.33 4.83
CA PRO A 241 -27.92 4.01 3.52
C PRO A 241 -26.98 4.44 2.38
N GLY A 242 -26.87 3.63 1.35
CA GLY A 242 -26.00 3.88 0.20
C GLY A 242 -24.60 3.24 0.31
N ALA A 243 -24.31 2.57 1.44
CA ALA A 243 -22.99 1.95 1.66
C ALA A 243 -22.66 0.84 0.65
N GLU A 244 -23.65 0.28 -0.01
CA GLU A 244 -23.49 -0.71 -1.08
C GLU A 244 -22.71 -0.21 -2.31
N ALA A 245 -22.49 1.12 -2.43
CA ALA A 245 -21.73 1.73 -3.51
C ALA A 245 -20.43 2.44 -3.03
N TRP A 246 -20.09 2.32 -1.73
CA TRP A 246 -18.97 3.05 -1.16
C TRP A 246 -17.59 2.55 -1.62
N SER A 247 -16.65 3.48 -1.56
CA SER A 247 -15.21 3.32 -1.71
C SER A 247 -14.49 4.11 -0.60
N TRP A 248 -13.20 4.36 -0.72
CA TRP A 248 -12.37 5.05 0.30
C TRP A 248 -12.95 6.40 0.76
N GLY A 249 -13.31 7.26 -0.18
CA GLY A 249 -13.71 8.65 0.12
C GLY A 249 -14.98 8.75 0.95
N GLU A 250 -15.95 7.86 0.74
CA GLU A 250 -17.21 7.88 1.50
C GLU A 250 -16.98 7.51 2.97
N ILE A 251 -16.07 6.55 3.25
CA ILE A 251 -15.73 6.17 4.63
C ILE A 251 -15.08 7.33 5.35
N GLU A 252 -14.03 7.93 4.78
CA GLU A 252 -13.34 9.08 5.36
C GLU A 252 -14.30 10.24 5.66
N LEU A 253 -15.12 10.63 4.67
CA LEU A 253 -16.08 11.72 4.82
C LEU A 253 -17.10 11.44 5.94
N ASN A 254 -17.57 10.20 6.08
CA ASN A 254 -18.58 9.86 7.10
C ASN A 254 -17.97 9.70 8.50
N ILE A 255 -16.70 9.24 8.64
CA ILE A 255 -15.95 9.28 9.91
C ILE A 255 -15.76 10.74 10.35
N MET A 256 -15.25 11.59 9.45
CA MET A 256 -15.02 13.02 9.71
C MET A 256 -16.31 13.73 10.14
N ALA A 257 -17.41 13.43 9.49
CA ALA A 257 -18.71 14.02 9.80
C ALA A 257 -19.36 13.46 11.08
N GLY A 258 -18.76 12.47 11.76
CA GLY A 258 -19.35 11.79 12.92
C GLY A 258 -20.58 10.96 12.60
N LYS A 259 -20.77 10.59 11.35
CA LYS A 259 -21.89 9.74 10.91
C LYS A 259 -21.63 8.27 11.11
N ILE A 260 -20.40 7.81 11.03
CA ILE A 260 -19.98 6.45 11.37
C ILE A 260 -19.05 6.48 12.58
N ALA A 261 -19.22 5.51 13.46
CA ALA A 261 -18.50 5.46 14.72
C ALA A 261 -17.25 4.58 14.67
N MET A 262 -17.28 3.52 13.87
CA MET A 262 -16.20 2.55 13.71
C MET A 262 -16.03 2.17 12.24
N ALA A 263 -14.79 1.86 11.83
CA ALA A 263 -14.50 1.31 10.51
C ALA A 263 -13.20 0.48 10.51
N PRO A 264 -13.13 -0.68 9.85
CA PRO A 264 -11.86 -1.27 9.46
C PRO A 264 -11.26 -0.41 8.33
N TYR A 265 -10.23 0.35 8.66
CA TYR A 265 -9.66 1.35 7.75
C TYR A 265 -8.23 1.69 8.11
N PHE A 266 -7.53 2.42 7.22
CA PHE A 266 -6.23 2.98 7.53
C PHE A 266 -6.35 4.07 8.61
N PRO A 267 -5.38 4.20 9.53
CA PRO A 267 -5.32 5.33 10.45
C PRO A 267 -5.09 6.70 9.79
N SER A 268 -4.91 6.77 8.48
CA SER A 268 -4.63 7.98 7.68
C SER A 268 -5.58 9.16 7.91
N VAL A 269 -6.81 8.88 8.33
CA VAL A 269 -7.81 9.93 8.64
C VAL A 269 -7.34 10.84 9.80
N GLN A 270 -6.34 10.41 10.62
CA GLN A 270 -5.72 11.25 11.65
C GLN A 270 -5.21 12.60 11.09
N ARG A 271 -4.67 12.60 9.86
CA ARG A 271 -4.24 13.82 9.18
C ARG A 271 -5.38 14.84 9.07
N ARG A 272 -6.57 14.39 8.71
CA ARG A 272 -7.75 15.25 8.58
C ARG A 272 -8.31 15.66 9.93
N PHE A 273 -8.25 14.77 10.94
CA PHE A 273 -8.63 15.12 12.31
C PHE A 273 -7.71 16.21 12.89
N ASP A 274 -6.40 16.13 12.62
CA ASP A 274 -5.45 17.17 13.01
C ASP A 274 -5.70 18.48 12.27
N MET A 275 -5.64 18.46 10.94
CA MET A 275 -5.57 19.68 10.12
C MET A 275 -6.92 20.38 9.93
N GLU A 276 -8.03 19.63 9.85
CA GLU A 276 -9.35 20.17 9.53
C GLU A 276 -10.25 20.34 10.76
N LEU A 277 -10.10 19.47 11.78
CA LEU A 277 -10.95 19.45 12.97
C LEU A 277 -10.23 19.89 14.25
N ASP A 278 -8.90 19.89 14.28
CA ASP A 278 -8.07 20.08 15.47
C ASP A 278 -8.62 19.24 16.66
N SER A 279 -8.77 17.93 16.45
CA SER A 279 -9.52 17.07 17.37
C SER A 279 -8.78 15.75 17.61
N ASP A 280 -8.75 15.31 18.87
CA ASP A 280 -8.23 14.00 19.29
C ASP A 280 -9.32 12.91 19.32
N ASP A 281 -10.54 13.19 18.83
CA ASP A 281 -11.65 12.24 18.79
C ASP A 281 -11.54 11.25 17.61
N TYR A 282 -10.37 10.67 17.46
CA TYR A 282 -10.08 9.61 16.50
C TYR A 282 -9.00 8.71 17.07
N ALA A 283 -9.26 7.41 17.06
CA ALA A 283 -8.35 6.39 17.57
C ALA A 283 -8.41 5.14 16.70
N ALA A 284 -7.40 4.30 16.81
CA ALA A 284 -7.39 3.00 16.16
C ALA A 284 -6.67 1.96 17.04
N VAL A 285 -7.11 0.71 16.92
CA VAL A 285 -6.54 -0.45 17.60
C VAL A 285 -6.49 -1.64 16.64
N ALA A 286 -5.72 -2.67 17.00
CA ALA A 286 -5.74 -3.93 16.28
C ALA A 286 -7.19 -4.43 16.08
N HIS A 287 -7.47 -5.00 14.91
CA HIS A 287 -8.81 -5.44 14.57
C HIS A 287 -9.27 -6.57 15.50
N PRO A 288 -10.49 -6.50 16.09
CA PRO A 288 -11.01 -7.55 16.95
C PRO A 288 -11.28 -8.83 16.16
N PHE A 289 -11.18 -9.99 16.80
CA PHE A 289 -11.33 -11.29 16.17
C PHE A 289 -12.28 -12.22 16.97
N PRO A 290 -12.84 -13.27 16.34
CA PRO A 290 -13.79 -14.18 17.00
C PRO A 290 -13.09 -15.11 17.99
N ALA A 291 -13.87 -15.72 18.87
CA ALA A 291 -13.38 -16.82 19.72
C ALA A 291 -12.84 -17.96 18.84
N GLY A 292 -11.63 -18.42 19.13
CA GLY A 292 -10.92 -19.42 18.30
C GLY A 292 -10.30 -18.88 17.00
N GLY A 293 -10.44 -17.59 16.73
CA GLY A 293 -9.72 -16.87 15.67
C GLY A 293 -8.34 -16.42 16.11
N LYS A 294 -7.78 -15.49 15.35
CA LYS A 294 -6.43 -14.95 15.61
C LYS A 294 -6.36 -13.44 15.32
N PRO A 295 -5.41 -12.72 15.91
CA PRO A 295 -5.06 -11.40 15.43
C PRO A 295 -4.75 -11.43 13.93
N GLY A 296 -5.01 -10.37 13.23
CA GLY A 296 -4.71 -10.25 11.82
C GLY A 296 -5.42 -9.07 11.17
N SER A 297 -4.83 -8.61 10.13
CA SER A 297 -5.36 -7.57 9.25
C SER A 297 -4.73 -7.67 7.87
N ILE A 298 -5.19 -6.85 6.95
CA ILE A 298 -4.52 -6.70 5.67
C ILE A 298 -3.37 -5.69 5.78
N THR A 299 -2.28 -5.99 5.07
CA THR A 299 -1.19 -5.06 4.82
C THR A 299 -0.84 -5.09 3.33
N TYR A 300 -0.42 -3.94 2.80
CA TYR A 300 0.17 -3.84 1.47
C TYR A 300 1.56 -3.22 1.60
N PRO A 301 2.62 -4.02 1.51
CA PRO A 301 3.93 -3.47 1.22
C PRO A 301 3.89 -2.89 -0.19
N ASN A 302 4.00 -1.57 -0.31
CA ASN A 302 4.09 -0.91 -1.61
C ASN A 302 5.54 -0.90 -2.06
N GLU A 303 5.76 -1.15 -3.34
CA GLU A 303 7.09 -1.38 -3.89
C GLU A 303 7.38 -0.51 -5.12
N ILE A 304 8.65 -0.50 -5.52
CA ILE A 304 9.10 -0.08 -6.85
C ILE A 304 9.59 -1.32 -7.60
N HIS A 305 9.01 -1.57 -8.77
CA HIS A 305 9.55 -2.51 -9.75
C HIS A 305 10.09 -1.80 -10.98
N ILE A 306 11.03 -2.46 -11.66
CA ILE A 306 11.79 -1.91 -12.78
C ILE A 306 11.51 -2.74 -14.03
N TYR A 307 11.24 -2.06 -15.15
CA TYR A 307 10.97 -2.72 -16.41
C TYR A 307 12.26 -3.06 -17.19
N LYS A 308 12.24 -4.14 -17.97
CA LYS A 308 13.41 -4.62 -18.76
C LYS A 308 13.99 -3.57 -19.70
N TRP A 309 13.14 -2.77 -20.34
CA TRP A 309 13.60 -1.70 -21.24
C TRP A 309 14.40 -0.59 -20.56
N THR A 310 14.34 -0.47 -19.23
CA THR A 310 15.16 0.48 -18.47
C THR A 310 16.64 0.16 -18.58
N ALA A 311 17.00 -1.12 -18.52
CA ALA A 311 18.38 -1.58 -18.70
C ALA A 311 18.88 -1.41 -20.16
N GLU A 312 17.99 -1.31 -21.13
CA GLU A 312 18.35 -1.11 -22.53
C GLU A 312 18.72 0.36 -22.83
N ARG A 313 18.34 1.28 -21.94
CA ARG A 313 18.62 2.71 -22.04
C ARG A 313 19.90 3.05 -21.27
N PRO A 314 20.94 3.65 -21.91
CA PRO A 314 22.21 3.93 -21.25
C PRO A 314 22.07 4.82 -20.01
N GLY A 315 22.45 4.31 -18.85
CA GLY A 315 22.45 5.01 -17.56
C GLY A 315 21.11 5.03 -16.82
N HIS A 316 20.00 4.57 -17.42
CA HIS A 316 18.69 4.62 -16.77
C HIS A 316 18.59 3.66 -15.58
N LEU A 317 19.13 2.44 -15.69
CA LEU A 317 19.05 1.47 -14.59
C LEU A 317 19.82 1.97 -13.36
N GLU A 318 21.06 2.46 -13.54
CA GLU A 318 21.84 2.98 -12.42
C GLU A 318 21.20 4.22 -11.80
N ALA A 319 20.69 5.14 -12.64
CA ALA A 319 19.96 6.32 -12.16
C ALA A 319 18.69 5.94 -11.39
N THR A 320 18.00 4.87 -11.79
CA THR A 320 16.84 4.33 -11.04
C THR A 320 17.29 3.75 -9.71
N TYR A 321 18.40 3.01 -9.66
CA TYR A 321 18.96 2.51 -8.40
C TYR A 321 19.41 3.64 -7.48
N ASP A 322 20.01 4.72 -8.00
CA ASP A 322 20.35 5.90 -7.21
C ASP A 322 19.10 6.56 -6.60
N PHE A 323 18.01 6.64 -7.37
CA PHE A 323 16.74 7.14 -6.84
C PHE A 323 16.17 6.23 -5.74
N ILE A 324 16.22 4.91 -5.92
CA ILE A 324 15.75 3.94 -4.90
C ILE A 324 16.61 4.04 -3.63
N ARG A 325 17.96 4.09 -3.75
CA ARG A 325 18.85 4.29 -2.59
C ARG A 325 18.50 5.57 -1.83
N PHE A 326 18.24 6.64 -2.57
CA PHE A 326 17.90 7.93 -1.99
C PHE A 326 16.60 7.89 -1.17
N ILE A 327 15.53 7.34 -1.74
CA ILE A 327 14.22 7.30 -1.05
C ILE A 327 14.20 6.31 0.13
N MET A 328 15.10 5.33 0.16
CA MET A 328 15.20 4.37 1.25
C MET A 328 16.03 4.87 2.45
N ARG A 329 16.75 5.98 2.30
CA ARG A 329 17.43 6.62 3.44
C ARG A 329 16.41 6.98 4.52
N PRO A 330 16.63 6.66 5.80
CA PRO A 330 15.66 6.97 6.87
C PRO A 330 15.30 8.45 6.97
N ASP A 331 16.26 9.36 6.71
CA ASP A 331 16.07 10.82 6.70
C ASP A 331 15.29 11.34 5.47
N ILE A 332 14.98 10.49 4.51
CA ILE A 332 14.15 10.77 3.33
C ILE A 332 12.85 9.96 3.40
N ASN A 333 12.90 8.68 3.81
CA ASN A 333 11.75 7.79 3.82
C ASN A 333 10.59 8.32 4.67
N TYR A 334 10.88 9.11 5.74
CA TYR A 334 9.82 9.73 6.52
C TYR A 334 8.97 10.71 5.69
N LEU A 335 9.51 11.33 4.63
CA LEU A 335 8.74 12.16 3.70
C LEU A 335 7.73 11.34 2.90
N MET A 336 8.11 10.08 2.58
CA MET A 336 7.25 9.14 1.86
C MET A 336 6.20 8.47 2.76
N THR A 337 6.38 8.51 4.08
CA THR A 337 5.52 7.84 5.06
C THR A 337 4.81 8.85 5.95
N ALA A 338 5.49 9.39 6.96
CA ALA A 338 4.89 10.31 7.95
C ALA A 338 4.35 11.61 7.33
N VAL A 339 5.09 12.22 6.37
CA VAL A 339 4.68 13.50 5.76
C VAL A 339 3.66 13.30 4.67
N GLN A 340 3.87 12.31 3.79
CA GLN A 340 2.98 12.04 2.66
C GLN A 340 1.56 11.67 3.13
N GLU A 341 1.45 10.72 4.06
CA GLU A 341 0.15 10.27 4.57
C GLU A 341 0.31 9.74 6.01
N PRO A 342 0.32 10.63 7.01
CA PRO A 342 0.47 10.23 8.41
C PRO A 342 -0.59 9.18 8.79
N GLY A 343 -0.14 8.02 9.30
CA GLY A 343 -1.02 6.89 9.63
C GLY A 343 -1.56 6.09 8.45
N GLY A 344 -1.29 6.54 7.22
CA GLY A 344 -1.61 5.78 6.01
C GLY A 344 -0.45 4.94 5.53
N PHE A 345 0.77 5.48 5.67
CA PHE A 345 1.99 4.81 5.25
C PHE A 345 2.99 4.67 6.40
N TYR A 346 3.62 3.51 6.47
CA TYR A 346 4.62 3.17 7.48
C TYR A 346 5.90 2.67 6.82
N PRO A 347 7.07 2.90 7.46
CA PRO A 347 8.34 2.40 6.97
C PRO A 347 8.40 0.86 6.95
N VAL A 348 9.12 0.31 5.98
CA VAL A 348 9.30 -1.14 5.79
C VAL A 348 10.66 -1.66 6.26
N THR A 349 11.51 -0.79 6.78
CA THR A 349 12.81 -1.14 7.34
C THR A 349 12.88 -0.78 8.82
N VAL A 350 13.65 -1.56 9.59
CA VAL A 350 13.88 -1.29 11.02
C VAL A 350 14.51 0.08 11.21
N ALA A 351 15.52 0.42 10.40
CA ALA A 351 16.20 1.72 10.49
C ALA A 351 15.24 2.91 10.31
N ALA A 352 14.29 2.82 9.36
CA ALA A 352 13.33 3.90 9.14
C ALA A 352 12.20 3.91 10.19
N GLN A 353 11.80 2.76 10.75
CA GLN A 353 10.84 2.71 11.86
C GLN A 353 11.42 3.31 13.16
N GLU A 354 12.72 3.22 13.36
CA GLU A 354 13.42 3.78 14.52
C GLU A 354 13.89 5.22 14.30
N ALA A 355 13.75 5.75 13.08
CA ALA A 355 14.24 7.09 12.72
C ALA A 355 13.53 8.18 13.54
N PRO A 356 14.31 9.08 14.19
CA PRO A 356 13.74 10.18 14.96
C PRO A 356 12.84 11.10 14.13
N GLU A 357 13.11 11.26 12.84
CA GLU A 357 12.36 12.09 11.91
C GLU A 357 10.92 11.60 11.75
N PHE A 358 10.71 10.29 11.68
CA PHE A 358 9.36 9.70 11.60
C PHE A 358 8.54 10.03 12.84
N TRP A 359 9.09 9.83 14.05
CA TRP A 359 8.38 10.06 15.30
C TRP A 359 8.28 11.53 15.70
N ALA A 360 9.14 12.39 15.14
CA ALA A 360 9.11 13.85 15.36
C ALA A 360 8.08 14.57 14.48
N ASP A 361 7.49 13.90 13.48
CA ASP A 361 6.39 14.49 12.70
C ASP A 361 5.25 14.90 13.64
N PRO A 362 4.71 16.12 13.54
CA PRO A 362 3.70 16.63 14.49
C PRO A 362 2.43 15.77 14.54
N ILE A 363 1.98 15.23 13.42
CA ILE A 363 0.75 14.41 13.36
C ILE A 363 1.02 13.01 13.90
N ILE A 364 2.14 12.39 13.49
CA ILE A 364 2.55 11.08 14.04
C ILE A 364 2.70 11.16 15.56
N SER A 365 3.35 12.20 16.07
CA SER A 365 3.55 12.43 17.50
C SER A 365 2.23 12.68 18.26
N ARG A 366 1.30 13.44 17.67
CA ARG A 366 -0.03 13.69 18.27
C ARG A 366 -0.83 12.40 18.46
N TYR A 367 -0.74 11.49 17.51
CA TYR A 367 -1.46 10.21 17.51
C TYR A 367 -0.50 9.01 17.74
N GLU A 368 0.53 9.19 18.58
CA GLU A 368 1.60 8.21 18.77
C GLU A 368 1.10 6.81 19.15
N GLU A 369 0.14 6.71 20.08
CA GLU A 369 -0.42 5.40 20.52
C GLU A 369 -1.03 4.62 19.33
N MET A 370 -1.76 5.32 18.48
CA MET A 370 -2.37 4.72 17.29
C MET A 370 -1.32 4.29 16.27
N ASN A 371 -0.28 5.10 16.03
CA ASN A 371 0.78 4.77 15.09
C ASN A 371 1.66 3.62 15.61
N ARG A 372 1.88 3.52 16.94
CA ARG A 372 2.54 2.35 17.53
C ARG A 372 1.69 1.08 17.38
N ALA A 373 0.38 1.16 17.62
CA ALA A 373 -0.54 0.03 17.40
C ALA A 373 -0.55 -0.42 15.94
N ALA A 374 -0.41 0.50 14.99
CA ALA A 374 -0.30 0.16 13.56
C ALA A 374 0.99 -0.61 13.25
N ILE A 375 2.14 -0.13 13.76
CA ILE A 375 3.43 -0.82 13.57
C ILE A 375 3.41 -2.20 14.23
N GLU A 376 2.86 -2.33 15.43
CA GLU A 376 2.70 -3.62 16.10
C GLU A 376 1.80 -4.58 15.32
N ALA A 377 0.71 -4.07 14.71
CA ALA A 377 -0.23 -4.88 13.95
C ALA A 377 0.38 -5.45 12.64
N LEU A 378 1.46 -4.85 12.11
CA LEU A 378 2.17 -5.36 10.93
C LEU A 378 2.72 -6.78 11.15
N ALA A 379 3.05 -7.15 12.39
CA ALA A 379 3.55 -8.49 12.71
C ALA A 379 2.52 -9.60 12.46
N ASP A 380 1.21 -9.30 12.60
CA ASP A 380 0.10 -10.24 12.40
C ASP A 380 -0.65 -9.98 11.07
N ALA A 381 -0.23 -8.98 10.31
CA ALA A 381 -0.86 -8.61 9.06
C ALA A 381 -0.39 -9.50 7.91
N SER A 382 -1.24 -9.67 6.91
CA SER A 382 -0.91 -10.44 5.71
C SER A 382 -1.62 -9.87 4.49
N LEU A 383 -1.16 -10.27 3.31
CA LEU A 383 -1.81 -9.98 2.03
C LEU A 383 -2.36 -11.28 1.45
N TYR A 384 -3.58 -11.23 0.91
CA TYR A 384 -4.18 -12.41 0.27
C TYR A 384 -3.35 -12.87 -0.93
N GLY A 385 -3.18 -14.19 -1.04
CA GLY A 385 -2.30 -14.79 -2.02
C GLY A 385 -0.81 -14.84 -1.62
N PHE A 386 -0.42 -14.12 -0.54
CA PHE A 386 0.96 -14.08 -0.04
C PHE A 386 1.07 -14.59 1.42
N GLU A 387 0.05 -15.27 1.93
CA GLU A 387 -0.04 -15.70 3.33
C GLU A 387 1.02 -16.71 3.76
N TYR A 388 1.83 -17.19 2.82
CA TYR A 388 2.93 -18.14 3.09
C TYR A 388 4.32 -17.49 3.01
N GLY A 389 4.41 -16.16 2.87
CA GLY A 389 5.67 -15.44 2.70
C GLY A 389 6.41 -15.81 1.41
N ARG A 390 5.72 -16.38 0.44
CA ARG A 390 6.20 -16.74 -0.90
C ARG A 390 5.06 -16.80 -1.89
N TRP A 391 5.36 -16.76 -3.15
CA TRP A 391 4.36 -16.95 -4.19
C TRP A 391 3.92 -18.41 -4.26
N VAL A 392 2.63 -18.64 -4.16
CA VAL A 392 2.03 -19.98 -4.32
C VAL A 392 1.14 -20.04 -5.56
N ASN A 393 0.55 -18.90 -5.97
CA ASN A 393 -0.29 -18.81 -7.15
C ASN A 393 -0.08 -17.46 -7.85
N LEU A 394 0.42 -17.50 -9.08
CA LEU A 394 0.73 -16.29 -9.86
C LEU A 394 -0.51 -15.58 -10.41
N GLY A 395 -1.67 -16.23 -10.39
CA GLY A 395 -2.94 -15.64 -10.84
C GLY A 395 -3.55 -14.64 -9.87
N ILE A 396 -2.94 -14.42 -8.68
CA ILE A 396 -3.49 -13.47 -7.70
C ILE A 396 -3.58 -12.04 -8.24
N GLY A 397 -2.64 -11.62 -9.10
CA GLY A 397 -2.68 -10.30 -9.72
C GLY A 397 -3.94 -10.07 -10.54
N ASP A 398 -4.33 -11.06 -11.35
CA ASP A 398 -5.55 -11.00 -12.17
C ASP A 398 -6.81 -11.14 -11.33
N ILE A 399 -6.79 -11.96 -10.27
CA ILE A 399 -7.89 -12.10 -9.29
C ILE A 399 -8.18 -10.76 -8.61
N THR A 400 -7.13 -10.04 -8.19
CA THR A 400 -7.23 -8.71 -7.59
C THR A 400 -7.69 -7.68 -8.62
N GLY A 401 -7.10 -7.66 -9.81
CA GLY A 401 -7.48 -6.76 -10.89
C GLY A 401 -8.93 -6.90 -11.33
N ALA A 402 -9.47 -8.13 -11.27
CA ALA A 402 -10.88 -8.42 -11.52
C ALA A 402 -11.80 -8.10 -10.33
N ASN A 403 -11.27 -7.68 -9.17
CA ASN A 403 -12.01 -7.37 -7.95
C ASN A 403 -12.93 -8.50 -7.46
N ILE A 404 -12.51 -9.76 -7.58
CA ILE A 404 -13.38 -10.93 -7.32
C ILE A 404 -13.89 -10.95 -5.87
N LEU A 405 -13.03 -10.66 -4.87
CA LEU A 405 -13.46 -10.63 -3.47
C LEU A 405 -14.48 -9.51 -3.21
N ALA A 406 -14.28 -8.33 -3.77
CA ALA A 406 -15.24 -7.23 -3.67
C ALA A 406 -16.58 -7.59 -4.34
N GLU A 407 -16.54 -8.32 -5.45
CA GLU A 407 -17.77 -8.79 -6.11
C GLU A 407 -18.50 -9.84 -5.27
N VAL A 408 -17.80 -10.73 -4.55
CA VAL A 408 -18.41 -11.65 -3.57
C VAL A 408 -19.16 -10.84 -2.51
N VAL A 409 -18.53 -9.82 -1.93
CA VAL A 409 -19.18 -8.94 -0.94
C VAL A 409 -20.41 -8.25 -1.54
N ASN A 410 -20.27 -7.64 -2.72
CA ASN A 410 -21.38 -6.93 -3.38
C ASN A 410 -22.58 -7.85 -3.62
N ARG A 411 -22.36 -9.08 -4.08
CA ARG A 411 -23.41 -10.09 -4.28
C ARG A 411 -24.16 -10.44 -3.00
N ILE A 412 -23.48 -10.43 -1.86
CA ILE A 412 -24.07 -10.68 -0.53
C ILE A 412 -24.88 -9.45 -0.07
N VAL A 413 -24.27 -8.25 -0.06
CA VAL A 413 -24.84 -7.09 0.62
C VAL A 413 -25.80 -6.27 -0.26
N ALA A 414 -25.62 -6.27 -1.57
CA ALA A 414 -26.44 -5.56 -2.54
C ALA A 414 -27.25 -6.52 -3.45
N GLY A 415 -26.65 -7.64 -3.84
CA GLY A 415 -27.28 -8.60 -4.77
C GLY A 415 -28.27 -9.58 -4.11
N GLY A 416 -28.27 -9.69 -2.76
CA GLY A 416 -29.16 -10.59 -2.03
C GLY A 416 -28.88 -12.09 -2.25
N MET A 417 -27.65 -12.43 -2.70
CA MET A 417 -27.19 -13.82 -2.82
C MET A 417 -26.93 -14.41 -1.44
N THR A 418 -27.12 -15.72 -1.27
CA THR A 418 -26.69 -16.38 -0.03
C THR A 418 -25.16 -16.30 0.10
N ILE A 419 -24.63 -16.40 1.30
CA ILE A 419 -23.17 -16.34 1.51
C ILE A 419 -22.51 -17.53 0.85
N GLU A 420 -23.08 -18.72 1.01
CA GLU A 420 -22.59 -19.96 0.43
C GLU A 420 -22.50 -19.86 -1.11
N ASP A 421 -23.58 -19.39 -1.76
CA ASP A 421 -23.62 -19.24 -3.23
C ASP A 421 -22.63 -18.18 -3.72
N ALA A 422 -22.46 -17.07 -2.97
CA ALA A 422 -21.51 -16.01 -3.32
C ALA A 422 -20.06 -16.46 -3.16
N VAL A 423 -19.75 -17.20 -2.09
CA VAL A 423 -18.42 -17.77 -1.84
C VAL A 423 -18.10 -18.87 -2.85
N GLU A 424 -19.05 -19.72 -3.21
CA GLU A 424 -18.88 -20.71 -4.26
C GLU A 424 -18.65 -20.04 -5.63
N TRP A 425 -19.40 -19.00 -5.94
CA TRP A 425 -19.19 -18.20 -7.15
C TRP A 425 -17.78 -17.61 -7.19
N GLY A 426 -17.33 -16.97 -6.08
CA GLY A 426 -15.99 -16.37 -5.98
C GLY A 426 -14.89 -17.41 -6.15
N HIS A 427 -15.02 -18.57 -5.53
CA HIS A 427 -14.10 -19.70 -5.70
C HIS A 427 -13.97 -20.11 -7.17
N ASN A 428 -15.10 -20.33 -7.86
CA ASN A 428 -15.13 -20.72 -9.26
C ASN A 428 -14.58 -19.64 -10.22
N GLU A 429 -14.74 -18.35 -9.84
CA GLU A 429 -14.11 -17.25 -10.60
C GLU A 429 -12.60 -17.23 -10.41
N MET A 430 -12.11 -17.36 -9.14
CA MET A 430 -10.68 -17.41 -8.84
C MET A 430 -9.99 -18.58 -9.56
N GLU A 431 -10.65 -19.74 -9.70
CA GLU A 431 -10.11 -20.90 -10.43
C GLU A 431 -9.81 -20.59 -11.90
N LYS A 432 -10.50 -19.65 -12.53
CA LYS A 432 -10.27 -19.27 -13.93
C LYS A 432 -8.96 -18.53 -14.16
N TYR A 433 -8.48 -17.84 -13.12
CA TYR A 433 -7.23 -17.08 -13.15
C TYR A 433 -6.08 -17.82 -12.46
N SER A 434 -6.38 -18.92 -11.78
CA SER A 434 -5.42 -19.65 -10.95
C SER A 434 -4.24 -20.18 -11.77
N VAL A 435 -3.01 -19.85 -11.34
CA VAL A 435 -1.74 -20.32 -11.91
C VAL A 435 -0.84 -20.78 -10.75
N PRO A 436 -1.02 -22.02 -10.23
CA PRO A 436 -0.19 -22.55 -9.17
C PRO A 436 1.28 -22.60 -9.56
N VAL A 437 2.19 -22.16 -8.67
CA VAL A 437 3.65 -22.12 -8.93
C VAL A 437 4.22 -23.51 -9.20
N GLY A 438 3.69 -24.56 -8.58
CA GLY A 438 4.16 -25.95 -8.77
C GLY A 438 3.83 -26.57 -10.13
N ASN A 439 3.11 -25.89 -11.02
CA ASN A 439 2.68 -26.36 -12.33
C ASN A 439 3.43 -25.69 -13.50
N LYS A 440 4.57 -25.04 -13.25
CA LYS A 440 5.50 -24.53 -14.28
C LYS A 440 6.63 -25.46 -14.56
#